data_62543f8af6a0862dfa7c06ac5b64ede9
#
_entry.id   62543f8af6a0862dfa7c06ac5b64ede9
#
_cell.length_a   1.000
_cell.length_b   1.000
_cell.length_c   1.000
_cell.angle_alpha   90.00
_cell.angle_beta   90.00
_cell.angle_gamma   90.00
#
_symmetry.space_group_name_H-M   'P 1'
#
loop_
_entity.id
_entity.type
_entity.pdbx_description
1 polymer ?
#
loop_
_entity_poly.entity_id
_entity_poly.type
_entity_poly.pdbx_seq_one_letter_code
_entity_poly.pdbx_strand_id
1 'polypeptide(L)'
;MARVRYNEVDQYTTNTTNFFQLKEDRDVATVRILYNNVDDIEAHSLHRVKINGRDKWVECLRQINDSVEVCPLCASGNKIQLRVFFFLYIEDDGSVKLWERGKKFIDKLTSLCSRYNPLCSQSIEIERNGAKGEQTTEYLLFPIKGDDKTLEDFPEVPEVPETFLLNKTAEELDEFLDTGKMPGLEEQSQRRNPATDEGVKRRTPAEPKARRNRRESF
;
A
#
# COMPACT_ATOMS: atom_id res chain seq x y z
N MET A 1 -25.40 16.29 6.53
CA MET A 1 -25.18 15.27 5.47
C MET A 1 -24.62 16.00 4.24
N ALA A 2 -23.39 15.71 3.86
CA ALA A 2 -22.81 16.26 2.63
C ALA A 2 -23.43 15.51 1.43
N ARG A 3 -24.04 16.24 0.50
CA ARG A 3 -24.53 15.68 -0.76
C ARG A 3 -23.45 15.88 -1.81
N VAL A 4 -23.04 14.81 -2.45
CA VAL A 4 -22.05 14.80 -3.53
C VAL A 4 -22.80 14.73 -4.86
N ARG A 5 -22.37 15.47 -5.87
CA ARG A 5 -22.94 15.39 -7.22
C ARG A 5 -22.49 14.10 -7.90
N TYR A 6 -23.32 13.55 -8.78
CA TYR A 6 -23.03 12.27 -9.45
C TYR A 6 -21.67 12.25 -10.18
N ASN A 7 -21.26 13.35 -10.79
CA ASN A 7 -19.97 13.50 -11.44
C ASN A 7 -18.77 13.66 -10.49
N GLU A 8 -19.03 13.80 -9.18
CA GLU A 8 -18.02 13.92 -8.13
C GLU A 8 -17.90 12.64 -7.29
N VAL A 9 -18.80 11.65 -7.53
CA VAL A 9 -18.82 10.38 -6.77
C VAL A 9 -17.50 9.64 -6.90
N ASP A 10 -16.89 9.64 -8.07
CA ASP A 10 -15.60 8.98 -8.31
C ASP A 10 -14.45 9.63 -7.52
N GLN A 11 -14.50 10.94 -7.28
CA GLN A 11 -13.52 11.64 -6.45
C GLN A 11 -13.66 11.27 -4.96
N TYR A 12 -14.88 10.95 -4.50
CA TYR A 12 -15.13 10.50 -3.13
C TYR A 12 -14.87 9.00 -2.94
N THR A 13 -14.97 8.21 -3.99
CA THR A 13 -14.68 6.76 -3.94
C THR A 13 -13.20 6.46 -4.14
N THR A 14 -12.43 7.39 -4.69
CA THR A 14 -10.98 7.27 -4.93
C THR A 14 -10.08 7.54 -3.71
N ASN A 15 -10.63 7.66 -2.50
CA ASN A 15 -9.84 7.63 -1.26
C ASN A 15 -9.27 6.23 -0.91
N THR A 16 -9.09 5.37 -1.89
CA THR A 16 -8.13 4.28 -1.80
C THR A 16 -6.77 4.91 -2.05
N THR A 17 -5.95 5.00 -1.02
CA THR A 17 -4.54 5.35 -1.16
C THR A 17 -4.00 4.53 -2.32
N ASN A 18 -3.67 5.21 -3.39
CA ASN A 18 -3.17 4.56 -4.58
C ASN A 18 -1.75 4.07 -4.29
N PHE A 19 -1.64 2.84 -3.76
CA PHE A 19 -0.35 2.18 -3.66
C PHE A 19 0.12 1.75 -5.03
N PHE A 20 1.38 2.05 -5.30
CA PHE A 20 2.04 1.49 -6.45
C PHE A 20 2.32 0.00 -6.21
N GLN A 21 1.83 -0.84 -7.11
CA GLN A 21 2.03 -2.29 -7.08
C GLN A 21 2.15 -2.83 -8.50
N LEU A 22 3.21 -3.56 -8.75
CA LEU A 22 3.31 -4.50 -9.87
C LEU A 22 2.95 -5.88 -9.33
N LYS A 23 1.98 -6.56 -9.95
CA LYS A 23 1.33 -7.75 -9.37
C LYS A 23 1.94 -9.06 -9.86
N GLU A 24 2.29 -9.11 -11.12
CA GLU A 24 2.79 -10.32 -11.76
C GLU A 24 4.31 -10.25 -12.01
N ASP A 25 4.92 -11.40 -12.28
CA ASP A 25 6.31 -11.46 -12.70
C ASP A 25 6.49 -10.77 -14.06
N ARG A 26 7.53 -9.97 -14.19
CA ARG A 26 7.82 -9.15 -15.37
C ARG A 26 6.85 -8.00 -15.64
N ASP A 27 5.95 -7.70 -14.71
CA ASP A 27 5.19 -6.46 -14.80
C ASP A 27 6.14 -5.26 -14.80
N VAL A 28 5.85 -4.29 -15.67
CA VAL A 28 6.62 -3.05 -15.80
C VAL A 28 5.72 -1.83 -15.64
N ALA A 29 6.29 -0.73 -15.18
CA ALA A 29 5.67 0.59 -15.22
C ALA A 29 6.72 1.67 -15.41
N THR A 30 6.38 2.67 -16.20
CA THR A 30 7.20 3.86 -16.38
C THR A 30 6.78 4.93 -15.40
N VAL A 31 7.71 5.37 -14.58
CA VAL A 31 7.43 6.27 -13.44
C VAL A 31 8.48 7.36 -13.32
N ARG A 32 8.14 8.40 -12.53
CA ARG A 32 9.10 9.36 -11.98
C ARG A 32 9.02 9.38 -10.47
N ILE A 33 10.16 9.50 -9.83
CA ILE A 33 10.26 9.62 -8.38
C ILE A 33 10.10 11.10 -8.03
N LEU A 34 9.01 11.46 -7.34
CA LEU A 34 8.62 12.85 -7.09
C LEU A 34 9.45 13.50 -5.96
N TYR A 35 10.77 13.47 -6.09
CA TYR A 35 11.72 14.08 -5.18
C TYR A 35 12.89 14.65 -5.96
N ASN A 36 13.56 15.66 -5.40
CA ASN A 36 14.78 16.17 -6.01
C ASN A 36 15.96 15.24 -5.74
N ASN A 37 16.11 14.83 -4.50
CA ASN A 37 17.20 13.95 -4.10
C ASN A 37 16.76 12.96 -2.99
N VAL A 38 17.65 12.05 -2.62
CA VAL A 38 17.32 11.00 -1.63
C VAL A 38 17.13 11.55 -0.22
N ASP A 39 17.74 12.67 0.10
CA ASP A 39 17.64 13.29 1.43
C ASP A 39 16.24 13.88 1.70
N ASP A 40 15.46 14.10 0.62
CA ASP A 40 14.08 14.55 0.72
C ASP A 40 13.12 13.39 1.04
N ILE A 41 13.58 12.13 0.97
CA ILE A 41 12.79 10.94 1.22
C ILE A 41 12.96 10.50 2.67
N GLU A 42 11.87 10.54 3.43
CA GLU A 42 11.89 10.13 4.83
C GLU A 42 11.90 8.61 5.02
N ALA A 43 12.75 8.17 5.94
CA ALA A 43 12.79 6.78 6.39
C ALA A 43 12.21 6.68 7.81
N HIS A 44 11.24 5.80 7.98
CA HIS A 44 10.54 5.59 9.23
C HIS A 44 11.00 4.30 9.93
N SER A 45 11.21 4.41 11.24
CA SER A 45 11.43 3.25 12.12
C SER A 45 10.06 2.73 12.58
N LEU A 46 9.66 1.55 12.12
CA LEU A 46 8.31 1.04 12.30
C LEU A 46 8.29 -0.32 12.97
N HIS A 47 7.21 -0.58 13.69
CA HIS A 47 6.83 -1.89 14.18
C HIS A 47 5.70 -2.47 13.32
N ARG A 48 5.81 -3.74 12.95
CA ARG A 48 4.72 -4.45 12.31
C ARG A 48 3.89 -5.13 13.38
N VAL A 49 2.65 -4.71 13.53
CA VAL A 49 1.70 -5.27 14.49
C VAL A 49 0.46 -5.82 13.78
N LYS A 50 -0.19 -6.79 14.41
CA LYS A 50 -1.40 -7.38 13.88
C LYS A 50 -2.62 -6.83 14.62
N ILE A 51 -3.46 -6.06 13.91
CA ILE A 51 -4.67 -5.46 14.46
C ILE A 51 -5.87 -5.97 13.67
N ASN A 52 -6.83 -6.60 14.35
CA ASN A 52 -8.02 -7.19 13.72
C ASN A 52 -7.67 -8.14 12.56
N GLY A 53 -6.61 -8.94 12.72
CA GLY A 53 -6.14 -9.90 11.72
C GLY A 53 -5.36 -9.30 10.54
N ARG A 54 -5.17 -7.98 10.49
CA ARG A 54 -4.42 -7.27 9.44
C ARG A 54 -3.12 -6.72 9.98
N ASP A 55 -2.08 -6.79 9.18
CA ASP A 55 -0.80 -6.16 9.48
C ASP A 55 -0.92 -4.63 9.33
N LYS A 56 -0.40 -3.92 10.34
CA LYS A 56 -0.34 -2.46 10.39
C LYS A 56 1.05 -2.02 10.78
N TRP A 57 1.44 -0.85 10.30
CA TRP A 57 2.66 -0.17 10.69
C TRP A 57 2.39 0.82 11.81
N VAL A 58 3.19 0.75 12.86
CA VAL A 58 3.15 1.69 14.00
C VAL A 58 4.52 2.32 14.13
N GLU A 59 4.57 3.63 14.27
CA GLU A 59 5.84 4.34 14.48
C GLU A 59 6.50 3.91 15.77
N CYS A 60 7.81 3.71 15.71
CA CYS A 60 8.62 3.45 16.88
C CYS A 60 8.86 4.75 17.63
N LEU A 61 8.57 4.76 18.93
CA LEU A 61 8.80 5.94 19.77
C LEU A 61 10.29 6.19 20.07
N ARG A 62 11.15 5.20 19.80
CA ARG A 62 12.59 5.30 20.02
C ARG A 62 13.28 6.13 18.95
N GLN A 63 14.12 7.06 19.41
CA GLN A 63 15.13 7.70 18.56
C GLN A 63 16.44 6.89 18.59
N ILE A 64 17.40 7.29 17.76
CA ILE A 64 18.74 6.72 17.76
C ILE A 64 19.37 6.93 19.13
N ASN A 65 19.88 5.84 19.73
CA ASN A 65 20.51 5.81 21.06
C ASN A 65 19.55 5.81 22.26
N ASP A 66 18.24 5.86 22.10
CA ASP A 66 17.32 5.67 23.21
C ASP A 66 17.32 4.25 23.74
N SER A 67 16.98 4.08 25.04
CA SER A 67 16.70 2.79 25.63
C SER A 67 15.53 2.10 24.92
N VAL A 68 15.54 0.75 24.92
CA VAL A 68 14.42 -0.04 24.39
C VAL A 68 13.11 0.21 25.14
N GLU A 69 13.20 0.66 26.39
CA GLU A 69 12.08 0.91 27.29
C GLU A 69 11.26 2.16 26.91
N VAL A 70 11.83 3.06 26.08
CA VAL A 70 11.10 4.26 25.60
C VAL A 70 9.89 3.88 24.72
N CYS A 71 9.95 2.71 24.07
CA CYS A 71 8.87 2.23 23.23
C CYS A 71 8.35 0.88 23.77
N PRO A 72 7.09 0.79 24.20
CA PRO A 72 6.50 -0.46 24.71
C PRO A 72 6.64 -1.63 23.73
N LEU A 73 6.48 -1.39 22.43
CA LEU A 73 6.66 -2.43 21.41
C LEU A 73 8.11 -2.93 21.33
N CYS A 74 9.11 -2.04 21.50
CA CYS A 74 10.50 -2.47 21.60
C CYS A 74 10.74 -3.29 22.87
N ALA A 75 10.23 -2.82 24.01
CA ALA A 75 10.36 -3.51 25.30
C ALA A 75 9.72 -4.90 25.27
N SER A 76 8.60 -5.08 24.57
CA SER A 76 7.96 -6.38 24.36
C SER A 76 8.70 -7.30 23.36
N GLY A 77 9.82 -6.84 22.78
CA GLY A 77 10.61 -7.61 21.81
C GLY A 77 10.13 -7.55 20.36
N ASN A 78 9.17 -6.67 20.04
CA ASN A 78 8.77 -6.46 18.64
C ASN A 78 9.91 -5.77 17.87
N LYS A 79 10.26 -6.34 16.72
CA LYS A 79 11.41 -5.88 15.93
C LYS A 79 11.11 -4.60 15.18
N ILE A 80 12.03 -3.64 15.20
CA ILE A 80 11.99 -2.45 14.36
C ILE A 80 12.32 -2.84 12.92
N GLN A 81 11.57 -2.25 11.99
CA GLN A 81 11.82 -2.32 10.55
C GLN A 81 11.92 -0.92 9.99
N LEU A 82 13.00 -0.64 9.27
CA LEU A 82 13.14 0.61 8.54
C LEU A 82 12.36 0.51 7.23
N ARG A 83 11.47 1.48 6.99
CA ARG A 83 10.67 1.62 5.77
C ARG A 83 10.82 3.02 5.21
N VAL A 84 10.84 3.11 3.88
CA VAL A 84 10.75 4.37 3.15
C VAL A 84 9.41 4.41 2.44
N PHE A 85 8.78 5.57 2.49
CA PHE A 85 7.55 5.88 1.78
C PHE A 85 7.85 7.01 0.83
N PHE A 86 7.58 6.81 -0.43
CA PHE A 86 7.81 7.84 -1.43
C PHE A 86 6.80 7.76 -2.56
N PHE A 87 6.58 8.88 -3.22
CA PHE A 87 5.57 9.02 -4.24
C PHE A 87 6.18 8.88 -5.63
N LEU A 88 5.44 8.16 -6.47
CA LEU A 88 5.74 7.96 -7.87
C LEU A 88 4.66 8.61 -8.72
N TYR A 89 5.05 9.35 -9.73
CA TYR A 89 4.18 9.74 -10.82
C TYR A 89 4.21 8.63 -11.87
N ILE A 90 3.05 8.09 -12.22
CA ILE A 90 2.90 7.05 -13.24
C ILE A 90 2.70 7.73 -14.58
N GLU A 91 3.63 7.55 -15.53
CA GLU A 91 3.56 8.27 -16.81
C GLU A 91 2.38 7.84 -17.68
N ASP A 92 1.92 6.59 -17.56
CA ASP A 92 0.85 6.03 -18.38
C ASP A 92 -0.53 6.63 -18.08
N ASP A 93 -0.83 6.90 -16.80
CA ASP A 93 -2.16 7.36 -16.37
C ASP A 93 -2.14 8.72 -15.68
N GLY A 94 -0.98 9.32 -15.50
CA GLY A 94 -0.80 10.62 -14.83
C GLY A 94 -1.10 10.62 -13.33
N SER A 95 -1.22 9.45 -12.71
CA SER A 95 -1.55 9.33 -11.30
C SER A 95 -0.32 9.39 -10.39
N VAL A 96 -0.51 9.91 -9.17
CA VAL A 96 0.51 9.85 -8.11
C VAL A 96 0.19 8.68 -7.20
N LYS A 97 1.16 7.80 -6.99
CA LYS A 97 1.01 6.59 -6.16
C LYS A 97 2.10 6.50 -5.10
N LEU A 98 1.70 6.09 -3.90
CA LEU A 98 2.61 5.84 -2.80
C LEU A 98 3.30 4.48 -2.96
N TRP A 99 4.62 4.44 -2.79
CA TRP A 99 5.38 3.20 -2.80
C TRP A 99 6.12 3.01 -1.47
N GLU A 100 5.87 1.88 -0.82
CA GLU A 100 6.54 1.47 0.41
C GLU A 100 7.68 0.50 0.09
N ARG A 101 8.87 0.76 0.62
CA ARG A 101 10.05 -0.11 0.46
C ARG A 101 10.84 -0.28 1.77
N GLY A 102 11.50 -1.41 1.88
CA GLY A 102 12.39 -1.69 3.01
C GLY A 102 13.79 -1.10 2.83
N LYS A 103 14.60 -1.12 3.89
CA LYS A 103 15.95 -0.55 3.96
C LYS A 103 16.84 -0.86 2.75
N LYS A 104 16.81 -2.09 2.24
CA LYS A 104 17.65 -2.51 1.10
C LYS A 104 17.38 -1.70 -0.20
N PHE A 105 16.22 -1.08 -0.29
CA PHE A 105 15.87 -0.26 -1.45
C PHE A 105 16.49 1.13 -1.38
N ILE A 106 16.86 1.62 -0.18
CA ILE A 106 17.52 2.92 0.01
C ILE A 106 18.83 2.98 -0.79
N ASP A 107 19.61 1.90 -0.78
CA ASP A 107 20.88 1.84 -1.52
C ASP A 107 20.66 2.01 -3.05
N LYS A 108 19.55 1.45 -3.56
CA LYS A 108 19.17 1.62 -4.98
C LYS A 108 18.79 3.08 -5.27
N LEU A 109 18.02 3.71 -4.39
CA LEU A 109 17.64 5.14 -4.52
C LEU A 109 18.87 6.04 -4.44
N THR A 110 19.75 5.84 -3.48
CA THR A 110 21.01 6.59 -3.35
C THR A 110 21.86 6.47 -4.61
N SER A 111 21.96 5.28 -5.18
CA SER A 111 22.68 5.05 -6.44
C SER A 111 22.06 5.78 -7.63
N LEU A 112 20.72 5.88 -7.68
CA LEU A 112 20.04 6.68 -8.70
C LEU A 112 20.31 8.17 -8.51
N CYS A 113 20.14 8.69 -7.28
CA CYS A 113 20.36 10.11 -6.97
C CYS A 113 21.79 10.57 -7.29
N SER A 114 22.79 9.71 -7.07
CA SER A 114 24.17 10.05 -7.39
C SER A 114 24.45 10.25 -8.88
N ARG A 115 23.56 9.73 -9.73
CA ARG A 115 23.70 9.79 -11.20
C ARG A 115 22.70 10.73 -11.86
N TYR A 116 21.52 10.87 -11.26
CA TYR A 116 20.38 11.60 -11.81
C TYR A 116 19.83 12.56 -10.75
N ASN A 117 20.10 13.82 -10.91
CA ASN A 117 19.66 14.88 -10.00
C ASN A 117 19.19 16.10 -10.83
N PRO A 118 17.93 16.54 -10.68
CA PRO A 118 16.92 16.04 -9.75
C PRO A 118 16.31 14.69 -10.18
N LEU A 119 15.85 13.85 -9.21
CA LEU A 119 15.26 12.55 -9.49
C LEU A 119 13.98 12.64 -10.33
N CYS A 120 13.16 13.66 -10.09
CA CYS A 120 11.90 13.87 -10.80
C CYS A 120 12.09 14.14 -12.30
N SER A 121 13.28 14.62 -12.72
CA SER A 121 13.62 14.84 -14.13
C SER A 121 13.89 13.53 -14.89
N GLN A 122 14.04 12.41 -14.18
CA GLN A 122 14.39 11.13 -14.78
C GLN A 122 13.17 10.22 -14.89
N SER A 123 12.83 9.80 -16.12
CA SER A 123 11.88 8.71 -16.36
C SER A 123 12.58 7.38 -16.09
N ILE A 124 11.93 6.52 -15.31
CA ILE A 124 12.46 5.24 -14.82
C ILE A 124 11.45 4.15 -15.11
N GLU A 125 11.89 3.10 -15.77
CA GLU A 125 11.11 1.85 -15.85
C GLU A 125 11.40 1.02 -14.60
N ILE A 126 10.33 0.61 -13.92
CA ILE A 126 10.39 -0.33 -12.80
C ILE A 126 9.86 -1.67 -13.29
N GLU A 127 10.69 -2.71 -13.21
CA GLU A 127 10.32 -4.09 -13.52
C GLU A 127 10.25 -4.90 -12.23
N ARG A 128 9.19 -5.70 -12.07
CA ARG A 128 9.08 -6.68 -11.01
C ARG A 128 9.67 -8.02 -11.44
N ASN A 129 10.57 -8.57 -10.65
CA ASN A 129 11.07 -9.93 -10.79
C ASN A 129 10.63 -10.77 -9.59
N GLY A 130 9.87 -11.82 -9.85
CA GLY A 130 9.36 -12.77 -8.86
C GLY A 130 7.84 -12.95 -8.92
N ALA A 131 7.43 -14.19 -8.72
CA ALA A 131 6.03 -14.58 -8.76
C ALA A 131 5.22 -13.91 -7.63
N LYS A 132 3.90 -13.88 -7.80
CA LYS A 132 2.99 -13.33 -6.80
C LYS A 132 3.09 -14.10 -5.49
N GLY A 133 3.38 -13.36 -4.40
CA GLY A 133 3.54 -13.93 -3.05
C GLY A 133 4.94 -14.48 -2.75
N GLU A 134 5.86 -14.42 -3.71
CA GLU A 134 7.25 -14.84 -3.49
C GLU A 134 7.98 -13.86 -2.57
N GLN A 135 8.70 -14.39 -1.57
CA GLN A 135 9.43 -13.58 -0.59
C GLN A 135 10.69 -12.91 -1.19
N THR A 136 11.20 -13.46 -2.29
CA THR A 136 12.41 -13.01 -2.97
C THR A 136 12.13 -12.03 -4.11
N THR A 137 10.91 -11.46 -4.16
CA THR A 137 10.56 -10.46 -5.18
C THR A 137 11.54 -9.31 -5.19
N GLU A 138 12.11 -9.04 -6.36
CA GLU A 138 13.01 -7.94 -6.60
C GLU A 138 12.39 -6.93 -7.57
N TYR A 139 12.77 -5.65 -7.40
CA TYR A 139 12.41 -4.58 -8.33
C TYR A 139 13.68 -4.03 -8.96
N LEU A 140 13.74 -4.07 -10.27
CA LEU A 140 14.80 -3.46 -11.06
C LEU A 140 14.37 -2.07 -11.50
N LEU A 141 15.30 -1.16 -11.57
CA LEU A 141 15.09 0.23 -11.92
C LEU A 141 15.99 0.54 -13.13
N PHE A 142 15.36 0.87 -14.25
CA PHE A 142 16.05 1.18 -15.50
C PHE A 142 15.76 2.63 -15.88
N PRO A 143 16.72 3.56 -15.68
CA PRO A 143 16.58 4.91 -16.17
C PRO A 143 16.44 4.90 -17.71
N ILE A 144 15.37 5.52 -18.22
CA ILE A 144 15.09 5.55 -19.66
C ILE A 144 15.61 6.87 -20.26
N LYS A 145 15.04 7.99 -19.81
CA LYS A 145 15.32 9.30 -20.35
C LYS A 145 15.15 10.38 -19.29
N GLY A 146 16.10 11.31 -19.22
CA GLY A 146 15.98 12.55 -18.48
C GLY A 146 15.39 13.68 -19.35
N ASP A 147 14.77 14.65 -18.70
CA ASP A 147 14.34 15.92 -19.29
C ASP A 147 14.55 17.05 -18.27
N ASP A 148 14.11 18.25 -18.59
CA ASP A 148 14.29 19.45 -17.75
C ASP A 148 13.12 19.68 -16.79
N LYS A 149 12.25 18.66 -16.56
CA LYS A 149 11.12 18.77 -15.65
C LYS A 149 11.55 18.91 -14.21
N THR A 150 10.80 19.73 -13.49
CA THR A 150 10.96 19.98 -12.05
C THR A 150 9.73 19.44 -11.30
N LEU A 151 9.74 19.47 -9.98
CA LEU A 151 8.58 19.04 -9.17
C LEU A 151 7.32 19.87 -9.44
N GLU A 152 7.48 21.12 -9.90
CA GLU A 152 6.35 22.01 -10.25
C GLU A 152 5.56 21.54 -11.49
N ASP A 153 6.17 20.71 -12.32
CA ASP A 153 5.55 20.14 -13.52
C ASP A 153 4.65 18.93 -13.22
N PHE A 154 4.62 18.48 -11.97
CA PHE A 154 3.86 17.31 -11.53
C PHE A 154 2.77 17.70 -10.52
N PRO A 155 1.77 16.83 -10.32
CA PRO A 155 0.79 17.03 -9.26
C PRO A 155 1.47 17.13 -7.89
N GLU A 156 0.86 17.92 -6.99
CA GLU A 156 1.33 18.05 -5.61
C GLU A 156 1.44 16.67 -4.93
N VAL A 157 2.56 16.47 -4.24
CA VAL A 157 2.83 15.22 -3.51
C VAL A 157 1.94 15.21 -2.24
N PRO A 158 1.04 14.25 -2.10
CA PRO A 158 0.19 14.17 -0.91
C PRO A 158 0.99 13.71 0.30
N GLU A 159 0.50 13.96 1.50
CA GLU A 159 1.05 13.38 2.72
C GLU A 159 0.78 11.87 2.79
N VAL A 160 1.67 11.14 3.48
CA VAL A 160 1.44 9.72 3.77
C VAL A 160 0.23 9.60 4.70
N PRO A 161 -0.83 8.86 4.30
CA PRO A 161 -2.04 8.80 5.12
C PRO A 161 -1.79 8.17 6.49
N GLU A 162 -2.26 8.79 7.56
CA GLU A 162 -2.20 8.28 8.94
C GLU A 162 -2.80 6.87 9.10
N THR A 163 -3.69 6.47 8.20
CA THR A 163 -4.26 5.11 8.20
C THR A 163 -3.25 4.01 7.87
N PHE A 164 -2.10 4.41 7.31
CA PHE A 164 -0.98 3.51 7.00
C PHE A 164 0.06 3.51 8.08
N LEU A 165 0.38 4.68 8.57
CA LEU A 165 1.39 4.92 9.57
C LEU A 165 0.69 5.37 10.85
N LEU A 166 0.51 4.44 11.77
CA LEU A 166 -0.14 4.74 13.04
C LEU A 166 0.86 5.41 13.97
N ASN A 167 0.60 6.68 14.26
CA ASN A 167 1.30 7.40 15.31
C ASN A 167 0.56 7.21 16.63
N LYS A 168 1.18 6.55 17.61
CA LYS A 168 0.60 6.17 18.89
C LYS A 168 1.47 6.59 20.05
N THR A 169 0.85 6.97 21.19
CA THR A 169 1.57 7.28 22.42
C THR A 169 2.03 6.00 23.13
N ALA A 170 2.94 6.15 24.11
CA ALA A 170 3.39 5.01 24.91
C ALA A 170 2.24 4.33 25.66
N GLU A 171 1.32 5.13 26.23
CA GLU A 171 0.16 4.64 26.95
C GLU A 171 -0.79 3.85 26.04
N GLU A 172 -1.03 4.32 24.81
CA GLU A 172 -1.85 3.61 23.82
C GLU A 172 -1.20 2.28 23.40
N LEU A 173 0.14 2.24 23.32
CA LEU A 173 0.87 1.01 22.99
C LEU A 173 0.89 0.01 24.15
N ASP A 174 0.97 0.47 25.38
CA ASP A 174 0.82 -0.37 26.57
C ASP A 174 -0.58 -0.96 26.65
N GLU A 175 -1.63 -0.16 26.44
CA GLU A 175 -3.00 -0.63 26.37
C GLU A 175 -3.20 -1.66 25.26
N PHE A 176 -2.57 -1.44 24.08
CA PHE A 176 -2.61 -2.41 22.99
C PHE A 176 -1.93 -3.73 23.36
N LEU A 177 -0.81 -3.70 24.06
CA LEU A 177 -0.11 -4.91 24.49
C LEU A 177 -0.91 -5.70 25.53
N ASP A 178 -1.64 -5.02 26.40
CA ASP A 178 -2.46 -5.63 27.43
C ASP A 178 -3.76 -6.20 26.90
N THR A 179 -4.42 -5.48 25.98
CA THR A 179 -5.79 -5.81 25.52
C THR A 179 -5.85 -6.47 24.15
N GLY A 180 -4.79 -6.35 23.36
CA GLY A 180 -4.75 -6.74 21.94
C GLY A 180 -5.56 -5.82 21.01
N LYS A 181 -6.09 -4.71 21.54
CA LYS A 181 -6.91 -3.76 20.80
C LYS A 181 -6.22 -2.43 20.71
N MET A 182 -6.09 -1.89 19.50
CA MET A 182 -5.44 -0.60 19.29
C MET A 182 -6.42 0.54 19.56
N PRO A 183 -6.15 1.41 20.54
CA PRO A 183 -6.98 2.57 20.82
C PRO A 183 -7.22 3.45 19.58
N GLY A 184 -8.46 3.92 19.43
CA GLY A 184 -8.84 4.79 18.31
C GLY A 184 -9.12 4.10 16.97
N LEU A 185 -8.92 2.78 16.85
CA LEU A 185 -9.22 2.03 15.63
C LEU A 185 -10.51 1.19 15.69
N GLU A 186 -11.20 1.16 16.82
CA GLU A 186 -12.37 0.30 17.03
C GLU A 186 -13.63 0.73 16.26
N GLU A 187 -13.77 2.00 15.92
CA GLU A 187 -15.01 2.53 15.32
C GLU A 187 -15.17 2.25 13.83
N GLN A 188 -14.11 1.89 13.10
CA GLN A 188 -14.21 1.71 11.64
C GLN A 188 -14.68 0.31 11.22
N SER A 189 -14.62 -0.69 12.09
CA SER A 189 -15.06 -2.06 11.76
C SER A 189 -16.57 -2.29 11.88
N GLN A 190 -17.29 -1.46 12.63
CA GLN A 190 -18.75 -1.61 12.83
C GLN A 190 -19.60 -0.91 11.76
N ARG A 191 -19.02 -0.06 10.90
CA ARG A 191 -19.76 0.64 9.84
C ARG A 191 -19.86 -0.13 8.52
N ARG A 192 -19.35 -1.34 8.43
CA ARG A 192 -19.51 -2.20 7.24
C ARG A 192 -20.53 -3.30 7.53
N ASN A 193 -21.76 -3.02 7.10
CA ASN A 193 -22.93 -3.85 6.84
C ASN A 193 -23.79 -4.34 7.99
N PRO A 194 -25.00 -3.83 8.06
CA PRO A 194 -26.15 -4.70 8.10
C PRO A 194 -26.62 -4.95 6.64
N ALA A 195 -26.00 -5.87 5.92
CA ALA A 195 -26.60 -6.42 4.72
C ALA A 195 -27.62 -7.46 5.17
N THR A 196 -28.86 -7.04 5.16
CA THR A 196 -30.09 -7.81 4.97
C THR A 196 -29.83 -9.23 4.43
N ASP A 197 -29.92 -10.19 5.36
CA ASP A 197 -30.21 -11.58 5.04
C ASP A 197 -31.74 -11.67 4.86
N GLU A 198 -32.24 -11.26 3.71
CA GLU A 198 -33.58 -11.59 3.22
C GLU A 198 -33.45 -12.61 2.11
N GLY A 199 -33.67 -13.84 2.50
CA GLY A 199 -34.26 -14.95 1.78
C GLY A 199 -34.21 -14.97 0.25
N VAL A 200 -33.07 -15.28 -0.35
CA VAL A 200 -33.07 -15.81 -1.72
C VAL A 200 -33.38 -17.32 -1.66
N LYS A 201 -34.66 -17.65 -1.86
CA LYS A 201 -35.12 -19.03 -2.10
C LYS A 201 -34.36 -19.59 -3.32
N ARG A 202 -33.44 -20.51 -3.05
CA ARG A 202 -32.77 -21.30 -4.08
C ARG A 202 -33.81 -22.11 -4.84
N ARG A 203 -34.03 -21.80 -6.11
CA ARG A 203 -34.75 -22.66 -7.04
C ARG A 203 -33.90 -23.90 -7.28
N THR A 204 -34.42 -25.06 -6.89
CA THR A 204 -33.87 -26.37 -7.27
C THR A 204 -33.86 -26.51 -8.80
N PRO A 205 -32.78 -27.01 -9.40
CA PRO A 205 -32.78 -27.33 -10.82
C PRO A 205 -33.71 -28.48 -11.12
N ALA A 206 -34.56 -28.34 -12.14
CA ALA A 206 -35.46 -29.39 -12.61
C ALA A 206 -34.64 -30.55 -13.20
N GLU A 207 -35.04 -31.79 -12.86
CA GLU A 207 -34.47 -33.01 -13.40
C GLU A 207 -34.60 -33.10 -14.93
N PRO A 208 -33.59 -33.61 -15.65
CA PRO A 208 -33.67 -33.82 -17.10
C PRO A 208 -34.58 -35.00 -17.43
N LYS A 209 -35.65 -34.75 -18.18
CA LYS A 209 -36.54 -35.77 -18.72
C LYS A 209 -35.77 -36.72 -19.62
N ALA A 210 -35.85 -38.03 -19.32
CA ALA A 210 -35.30 -39.12 -20.11
C ALA A 210 -35.81 -39.09 -21.56
N ARG A 211 -34.89 -39.06 -22.51
CA ARG A 211 -35.17 -39.24 -23.95
C ARG A 211 -35.53 -40.71 -24.18
N ARG A 212 -36.77 -40.93 -24.58
CA ARG A 212 -37.28 -42.21 -25.09
C ARG A 212 -36.63 -42.51 -26.43
N ASN A 213 -35.79 -43.55 -26.47
CA ASN A 213 -35.30 -44.16 -27.72
C ASN A 213 -36.44 -44.76 -28.50
N ARG A 214 -36.75 -44.22 -29.65
CA ARG A 214 -37.57 -44.86 -30.67
C ARG A 214 -36.61 -45.56 -31.64
N ARG A 215 -36.54 -46.91 -31.52
CA ARG A 215 -36.02 -47.76 -32.56
C ARG A 215 -37.05 -47.78 -33.68
N GLU A 216 -36.66 -47.43 -34.87
CA GLU A 216 -37.32 -47.88 -36.11
C GLU A 216 -36.31 -48.64 -36.96
N SER A 217 -36.71 -49.87 -37.25
CA SER A 217 -36.09 -50.78 -38.18
C SER A 217 -36.40 -50.33 -39.61
N PHE A 218 -35.36 -50.31 -40.45
CA PHE A 218 -35.34 -51.01 -41.78
C PHE A 218 -33.89 -51.10 -42.21
#